data_9f3096fefe98544f640b647e15f859d3
#
_entry.id   9f3096fefe98544f640b647e15f859d3
#
_cell.length_a   1.000
_cell.length_b   1.000
_cell.length_c   1.000
_cell.angle_alpha   90.00
_cell.angle_beta   90.00
_cell.angle_gamma   90.00
#
_symmetry.space_group_name_H-M   'P 1'
#
loop_
_entity.id
_entity.type
_entity.pdbx_description
1 polymer ?
#
loop_
_entity_poly.entity_id
_entity_poly.type
_entity_poly.pdbx_seq_one_letter_code
_entity_poly.pdbx_strand_id
1 'polypeptide(L)'
;AEALTAFARTHGLARIGIDEGYGAETRWEPQPVTITLGEAPVPLPPAAFLQATAEGEAALVAAVREATAGAATIADLFAGLGTFALALQGRVYAGEGARDALLALKAAAARAQRAVFAEHRDLFRRPLMA
;
A
#
# COMPACT_ATOMS: atom_id res chain seq x y z
N ALA A 1 -20.92 3.93 -20.06
CA ALA A 1 -20.95 4.46 -18.68
C ALA A 1 -22.14 3.94 -17.87
N GLU A 2 -23.36 4.04 -18.38
CA GLU A 2 -24.55 3.57 -17.65
C GLU A 2 -24.54 2.06 -17.38
N ALA A 3 -24.12 1.24 -18.36
CA ALA A 3 -24.02 -0.21 -18.19
C ALA A 3 -23.01 -0.62 -17.11
N LEU A 4 -21.87 0.04 -17.04
CA LEU A 4 -20.87 -0.20 -16.00
C LEU A 4 -21.37 0.20 -14.61
N THR A 5 -22.05 1.33 -14.51
CA THR A 5 -22.66 1.78 -13.26
C THR A 5 -23.75 0.81 -12.78
N ALA A 6 -24.61 0.37 -13.69
CA ALA A 6 -25.65 -0.60 -13.38
C ALA A 6 -25.05 -1.94 -12.92
N PHE A 7 -24.06 -2.43 -13.63
CA PHE A 7 -23.31 -3.63 -13.26
C PHE A 7 -22.68 -3.51 -11.86
N ALA A 8 -22.00 -2.39 -11.61
CA ALA A 8 -21.35 -2.14 -10.32
C ALA A 8 -22.35 -2.15 -9.16
N ARG A 9 -23.50 -1.49 -9.33
CA ARG A 9 -24.57 -1.47 -8.32
C ARG A 9 -25.16 -2.85 -8.09
N THR A 10 -25.48 -3.57 -9.17
CA THR A 10 -26.07 -4.92 -9.08
C THR A 10 -25.16 -5.88 -8.33
N HIS A 11 -23.86 -5.77 -8.51
CA HIS A 11 -22.87 -6.68 -7.91
C HIS A 11 -22.22 -6.12 -6.63
N GLY A 12 -22.65 -4.95 -6.15
CA GLY A 12 -22.12 -4.34 -4.94
C GLY A 12 -20.61 -4.06 -4.99
N LEU A 13 -20.09 -3.68 -6.17
CA LEU A 13 -18.66 -3.46 -6.34
C LEU A 13 -18.23 -2.15 -5.66
N ALA A 14 -17.09 -2.18 -5.00
CA ALA A 14 -16.49 -1.02 -4.38
C ALA A 14 -15.83 -0.08 -5.40
N ARG A 15 -15.22 -0.66 -6.45
CA ARG A 15 -14.53 0.09 -7.51
C ARG A 15 -14.56 -0.69 -8.83
N ILE A 16 -14.66 0.03 -9.93
CA ILE A 16 -14.31 -0.47 -11.26
C ILE A 16 -13.22 0.43 -11.83
N GLY A 17 -12.12 -0.16 -12.20
CA GLY A 17 -11.07 0.46 -12.98
C GLY A 17 -11.00 -0.15 -14.37
N ILE A 18 -10.68 0.65 -15.37
CA ILE A 18 -10.43 0.20 -16.75
C ILE A 18 -9.03 0.65 -17.13
N ASP A 19 -8.25 -0.27 -17.67
CA ASP A 19 -6.94 0.02 -18.25
C ASP A 19 -7.00 -0.26 -19.75
N GLU A 20 -6.86 0.79 -20.55
CA GLU A 20 -6.81 0.74 -22.01
C GLU A 20 -5.37 0.78 -22.54
N GLY A 21 -4.38 0.46 -21.69
CA GLY A 21 -2.95 0.46 -22.02
C GLY A 21 -2.22 1.73 -21.61
N TYR A 22 -2.90 2.67 -20.95
CA TYR A 22 -2.34 3.94 -20.49
C TYR A 22 -2.37 4.09 -18.96
N GLY A 23 -2.68 3.01 -18.24
CA GLY A 23 -2.90 2.98 -16.81
C GLY A 23 -4.39 2.88 -16.44
N ALA A 24 -4.63 2.39 -15.25
CA ALA A 24 -6.00 2.19 -14.77
C ALA A 24 -6.69 3.50 -14.44
N GLU A 25 -7.84 3.74 -15.05
CA GLU A 25 -8.75 4.84 -14.72
C GLU A 25 -9.94 4.33 -13.92
N THR A 26 -10.26 5.00 -12.82
CA THR A 26 -11.46 4.69 -12.04
C THR A 26 -12.70 5.16 -12.77
N ARG A 27 -13.62 4.24 -13.06
CA ARG A 27 -14.92 4.50 -13.72
C ARG A 27 -16.09 4.46 -12.75
N TRP A 28 -15.90 3.84 -11.59
CA TRP A 28 -16.89 3.73 -10.54
C TRP A 28 -16.20 3.60 -9.19
N GLU A 29 -16.53 4.45 -8.26
CA GLU A 29 -16.10 4.40 -6.87
C GLU A 29 -17.01 5.32 -6.04
N PRO A 30 -18.15 4.81 -5.53
CA PRO A 30 -19.11 5.64 -4.80
C PRO A 30 -18.59 6.09 -3.43
N GLN A 31 -17.65 5.35 -2.87
CA GLN A 31 -16.96 5.66 -1.62
C GLN A 31 -15.47 5.38 -1.78
N PRO A 32 -14.58 6.17 -1.16
CA PRO A 32 -13.15 5.88 -1.20
C PRO A 32 -12.84 4.46 -0.72
N VAL A 33 -12.08 3.71 -1.50
CA VAL A 33 -11.67 2.35 -1.13
C VAL A 33 -10.44 2.42 -0.24
N THR A 34 -10.51 1.76 0.90
CA THR A 34 -9.39 1.61 1.83
C THR A 34 -9.14 0.14 2.14
N ILE A 35 -7.91 -0.18 2.51
CA ILE A 35 -7.51 -1.46 3.07
C ILE A 35 -6.86 -1.22 4.44
N THR A 36 -6.74 -2.27 5.24
CA THR A 36 -6.06 -2.16 6.53
C THR A 36 -4.74 -2.92 6.49
N LEU A 37 -3.65 -2.21 6.74
CA LEU A 37 -2.30 -2.76 6.84
C LEU A 37 -1.70 -2.38 8.19
N GLY A 38 -1.25 -3.35 8.98
CA GLY A 38 -0.72 -3.10 10.31
C GLY A 38 -1.68 -2.32 11.21
N GLU A 39 -2.97 -2.59 11.12
CA GLU A 39 -4.06 -1.89 11.81
C GLU A 39 -4.29 -0.44 11.35
N ALA A 40 -3.55 0.05 10.36
CA ALA A 40 -3.72 1.37 9.80
C ALA A 40 -4.60 1.32 8.55
N PRO A 41 -5.64 2.16 8.43
CA PRO A 41 -6.39 2.34 7.20
C PRO A 41 -5.51 3.01 6.14
N VAL A 42 -5.46 2.42 4.96
CA VAL A 42 -4.64 2.90 3.84
C VAL A 42 -5.54 3.15 2.64
N PRO A 43 -5.52 4.37 2.05
CA PRO A 43 -6.20 4.60 0.78
C PRO A 43 -5.63 3.66 -0.28
N LEU A 44 -6.50 3.00 -1.04
CA LEU A 44 -6.08 2.04 -2.06
C LEU A 44 -6.04 2.73 -3.44
N PRO A 45 -4.88 3.07 -3.97
CA PRO A 45 -4.77 3.60 -5.34
C PRO A 45 -5.24 2.58 -6.38
N PRO A 46 -5.71 3.01 -7.55
CA PRO A 46 -5.99 2.11 -8.66
C PRO A 46 -4.75 1.29 -9.03
N ALA A 47 -4.94 0.01 -9.35
CA ALA A 47 -3.87 -0.92 -9.77
C ALA A 47 -2.71 -1.07 -8.77
N ALA A 48 -2.92 -0.76 -7.50
CA ALA A 48 -1.90 -0.97 -6.47
C ALA A 48 -1.63 -2.47 -6.25
N PHE A 49 -0.36 -2.80 -6.00
CA PHE A 49 0.01 -4.17 -5.67
C PHE A 49 -0.46 -4.55 -4.27
N LEU A 50 -1.12 -5.69 -4.17
CA LEU A 50 -1.49 -6.35 -2.92
C LEU A 50 -1.07 -7.82 -2.97
N GLN A 51 -0.84 -8.41 -1.80
CA GLN A 51 -0.67 -9.86 -1.70
C GLN A 51 -1.94 -10.58 -2.16
N ALA A 52 -1.78 -11.76 -2.75
CA ALA A 52 -2.88 -12.48 -3.38
C ALA A 52 -3.98 -12.89 -2.39
N THR A 53 -3.61 -13.19 -1.14
CA THR A 53 -4.55 -13.59 -0.09
C THR A 53 -4.24 -12.89 1.24
N ALA A 54 -5.26 -12.73 2.07
CA ALA A 54 -5.10 -12.17 3.42
C ALA A 54 -4.23 -13.08 4.32
N GLU A 55 -4.39 -14.38 4.19
CA GLU A 55 -3.61 -15.37 4.94
C GLU A 55 -2.13 -15.35 4.53
N GLY A 56 -1.84 -15.25 3.23
CA GLY A 56 -0.49 -15.12 2.72
C GLY A 56 0.19 -13.83 3.18
N GLU A 57 -0.52 -12.71 3.14
CA GLU A 57 -0.06 -11.44 3.69
C GLU A 57 0.26 -11.54 5.18
N ALA A 58 -0.65 -12.12 5.97
CA ALA A 58 -0.44 -12.29 7.41
C ALA A 58 0.78 -13.17 7.72
N ALA A 59 0.99 -14.24 6.96
CA ALA A 59 2.14 -15.12 7.11
C ALA A 59 3.46 -14.40 6.80
N LEU A 60 3.50 -13.62 5.72
CA LEU A 60 4.68 -12.81 5.36
C LEU A 60 4.98 -11.74 6.41
N VAL A 61 3.96 -11.03 6.88
CA VAL A 61 4.11 -10.02 7.94
C VAL A 61 4.64 -10.65 9.22
N ALA A 62 4.11 -11.81 9.62
CA ALA A 62 4.58 -12.54 10.81
C ALA A 62 6.06 -12.92 10.69
N ALA A 63 6.48 -13.43 9.54
CA ALA A 63 7.88 -13.81 9.28
C ALA A 63 8.82 -12.60 9.33
N VAL A 64 8.43 -11.48 8.73
CA VAL A 64 9.23 -10.24 8.75
C VAL A 64 9.29 -9.65 10.16
N ARG A 65 8.20 -9.67 10.92
CA ARG A 65 8.19 -9.25 12.33
C ARG A 65 9.16 -10.07 13.17
N GLU A 66 9.16 -11.39 12.99
CA GLU A 66 10.09 -12.27 13.68
C GLU A 66 11.55 -11.94 13.33
N ALA A 67 11.83 -11.80 12.03
CA ALA A 67 13.17 -11.49 11.55
C ALA A 67 13.69 -10.11 12.01
N THR A 68 12.82 -9.15 12.24
CA THR A 68 13.17 -7.79 12.67
C THR A 68 12.94 -7.52 14.15
N ALA A 69 12.60 -8.55 14.94
CA ALA A 69 12.34 -8.40 16.36
C ALA A 69 13.54 -7.79 17.10
N GLY A 70 13.27 -6.73 17.88
CA GLY A 70 14.30 -6.02 18.64
C GLY A 70 15.11 -4.98 17.83
N ALA A 71 14.90 -4.88 16.52
CA ALA A 71 15.56 -3.85 15.72
C ALA A 71 14.97 -2.46 16.04
N ALA A 72 15.82 -1.50 16.37
CA ALA A 72 15.41 -0.13 16.66
C ALA A 72 15.11 0.66 15.39
N THR A 73 15.76 0.32 14.29
CA THR A 73 15.61 0.97 12.98
C THR A 73 15.58 -0.09 11.89
N ILE A 74 14.64 0.04 10.97
CA ILE A 74 14.41 -0.90 9.87
C ILE A 74 14.32 -0.12 8.56
N ALA A 75 14.84 -0.67 7.48
CA ALA A 75 14.63 -0.17 6.13
C ALA A 75 13.71 -1.14 5.37
N ASP A 76 12.57 -0.62 4.91
CA ASP A 76 11.63 -1.31 4.02
C ASP A 76 11.82 -0.76 2.60
N LEU A 77 12.47 -1.53 1.75
CA LEU A 77 12.79 -1.14 0.39
C LEU A 77 11.76 -1.72 -0.57
N PHE A 78 11.30 -0.90 -1.52
CA PHE A 78 10.14 -1.22 -2.36
C PHE A 78 8.88 -1.41 -1.52
N ALA A 79 8.64 -0.46 -0.61
CA ALA A 79 7.65 -0.60 0.45
C ALA A 79 6.20 -0.67 -0.03
N GLY A 80 5.91 -0.22 -1.25
CA GLY A 80 4.55 -0.21 -1.79
C GLY A 80 3.61 0.62 -0.90
N LEU A 81 2.46 0.06 -0.57
CA LEU A 81 1.47 0.66 0.33
C LEU A 81 1.85 0.58 1.81
N GLY A 82 2.95 -0.10 2.14
CA GLY A 82 3.41 -0.25 3.51
C GLY A 82 2.93 -1.52 4.22
N THR A 83 2.72 -2.60 3.48
CA THR A 83 2.35 -3.91 4.05
C THR A 83 3.26 -4.30 5.21
N PHE A 84 4.57 -4.11 5.07
CA PHE A 84 5.53 -4.36 6.15
C PHE A 84 5.77 -3.11 6.99
N ALA A 85 6.05 -1.96 6.39
CA ALA A 85 6.38 -0.73 7.09
C ALA A 85 5.35 -0.36 8.18
N LEU A 86 4.05 -0.49 7.88
CA LEU A 86 2.97 -0.18 8.82
C LEU A 86 2.77 -1.26 9.89
N ALA A 87 3.31 -2.45 9.71
CA ALA A 87 3.15 -3.59 10.62
C ALA A 87 4.34 -3.79 11.56
N LEU A 88 5.48 -3.13 11.30
CA LEU A 88 6.71 -3.33 12.04
C LEU A 88 6.83 -2.42 13.26
N GLN A 89 7.56 -2.88 14.26
CA GLN A 89 7.94 -2.11 15.44
C GLN A 89 9.22 -1.32 15.17
N GLY A 90 9.43 -0.23 15.90
CA GLY A 90 10.60 0.62 15.76
C GLY A 90 10.43 1.71 14.71
N ARG A 91 11.53 2.37 14.35
CA ARG A 91 11.55 3.39 13.31
C ARG A 91 11.78 2.73 11.95
N VAL A 92 10.91 3.02 11.00
CA VAL A 92 10.99 2.44 9.67
C VAL A 92 11.28 3.53 8.65
N TYR A 93 12.34 3.34 7.88
CA TYR A 93 12.54 4.03 6.62
C TYR A 93 11.85 3.22 5.53
N ALA A 94 10.97 3.83 4.76
CA ALA A 94 10.26 3.20 3.66
C ALA A 94 10.60 3.89 2.34
N GLY A 95 11.31 3.21 1.45
CA GLY A 95 11.64 3.68 0.11
C GLY A 95 10.71 3.09 -0.94
N GLU A 96 10.05 3.93 -1.73
CA GLU A 96 9.11 3.50 -2.77
C GLU A 96 9.19 4.41 -3.99
N GLY A 97 9.22 3.80 -5.18
CA GLY A 97 9.27 4.51 -6.46
C GLY A 97 7.89 4.83 -7.06
N ALA A 98 6.85 4.08 -6.72
CA ALA A 98 5.50 4.35 -7.16
C ALA A 98 4.88 5.49 -6.32
N ARG A 99 4.68 6.64 -6.97
CA ARG A 99 4.23 7.87 -6.28
C ARG A 99 2.90 7.69 -5.56
N ASP A 100 1.92 7.06 -6.20
CA ASP A 100 0.58 6.89 -5.61
C ASP A 100 0.62 5.99 -4.39
N ALA A 101 1.37 4.89 -4.44
CA ALA A 101 1.58 4.00 -3.31
C ALA A 101 2.28 4.72 -2.16
N LEU A 102 3.33 5.49 -2.45
CA LEU A 102 4.06 6.26 -1.45
C LEU A 102 3.15 7.28 -0.75
N LEU A 103 2.34 8.03 -1.50
CA LEU A 103 1.44 9.04 -0.93
C LEU A 103 0.39 8.38 -0.03
N ALA A 104 -0.14 7.22 -0.42
CA ALA A 104 -1.05 6.43 0.39
C ALA A 104 -0.39 5.96 1.71
N LEU A 105 0.83 5.46 1.62
CA LEU A 105 1.63 5.07 2.79
C LEU A 105 1.89 6.26 3.73
N LYS A 106 2.32 7.39 3.19
CA LYS A 106 2.55 8.61 3.98
C LYS A 106 1.30 9.05 4.74
N ALA A 107 0.17 9.11 4.05
CA ALA A 107 -1.10 9.51 4.65
C ALA A 107 -1.52 8.53 5.77
N ALA A 108 -1.39 7.24 5.53
CA ALA A 108 -1.72 6.20 6.51
C ALA A 108 -0.81 6.26 7.73
N ALA A 109 0.49 6.39 7.53
CA ALA A 109 1.47 6.48 8.63
C ALA A 109 1.23 7.71 9.50
N ALA A 110 0.98 8.87 8.89
CA ALA A 110 0.69 10.11 9.59
C ALA A 110 -0.60 10.00 10.42
N ARG A 111 -1.66 9.48 9.82
CA ARG A 111 -2.96 9.32 10.49
C ARG A 111 -2.91 8.33 11.64
N ALA A 112 -2.19 7.23 11.47
CA ALA A 112 -2.00 6.19 12.49
C ALA A 112 -0.87 6.50 13.48
N GLN A 113 -0.19 7.63 13.34
CA GLN A 113 0.94 8.05 14.17
C GLN A 113 2.05 6.99 14.24
N ARG A 114 2.38 6.39 13.08
CA ARG A 114 3.46 5.41 12.97
C ARG A 114 4.80 6.10 12.73
N ALA A 115 5.85 5.56 13.32
CA ALA A 115 7.23 6.04 13.13
C ALA A 115 7.81 5.56 11.78
N VAL A 116 7.16 5.95 10.69
CA VAL A 116 7.54 5.61 9.33
C VAL A 116 7.95 6.88 8.59
N PHE A 117 9.19 6.93 8.13
CA PHE A 117 9.69 7.94 7.21
C PHE A 117 9.62 7.37 5.79
N ALA A 118 8.65 7.83 5.00
CA ALA A 118 8.43 7.38 3.64
C ALA A 118 9.05 8.36 2.63
N GLU A 119 9.94 7.86 1.77
CA GLU A 119 10.63 8.64 0.76
C GLU A 119 10.28 8.15 -0.64
N HIS A 120 9.91 9.10 -1.53
CA HIS A 120 9.79 8.82 -2.96
C HIS A 120 11.19 8.61 -3.55
N ARG A 121 11.51 7.36 -3.87
CA ARG A 121 12.84 7.02 -4.32
C ARG A 121 12.82 5.89 -5.34
N ASP A 122 13.37 6.14 -6.51
CA ASP A 122 13.71 5.11 -7.47
C ASP A 122 14.97 4.39 -6.99
N LEU A 123 14.78 3.25 -6.33
CA LEU A 123 15.87 2.49 -5.72
C LEU A 123 16.80 1.84 -6.74
N PHE A 124 16.37 1.68 -7.99
CA PHE A 124 17.24 1.21 -9.07
C PHE A 124 18.24 2.29 -9.52
N ARG A 125 17.79 3.54 -9.56
CA ARG A 125 18.64 4.68 -9.96
C ARG A 125 19.40 5.31 -8.79
N ARG A 126 18.80 5.28 -7.62
CA ARG A 126 19.35 5.86 -6.40
C ARG A 126 19.27 4.87 -5.24
N PRO A 127 20.05 3.78 -5.25
CA PRO A 127 20.08 2.83 -4.15
C PRO A 127 20.51 3.50 -2.85
N LEU A 128 20.22 2.85 -1.72
CA LEU A 128 20.83 3.26 -0.46
C LEU A 128 22.30 2.93 -0.49
N MET A 129 23.11 3.89 -0.10
CA MET A 129 24.55 3.73 0.04
C MET A 129 24.89 3.47 1.50
N ALA A 130 25.93 2.67 1.72
CA ALA A 130 26.45 2.39 3.06
C ALA A 130 27.12 3.62 3.66
#